data_2a2aef1e9c0d4ab2aa9fc156859d6301
#
_entry.id   2a2aef1e9c0d4ab2aa9fc156859d6301
#
_cell.length_a   1.000
_cell.length_b   1.000
_cell.length_c   1.000
_cell.angle_alpha   90.00
_cell.angle_beta   90.00
_cell.angle_gamma   90.00
#
_symmetry.space_group_name_H-M   'P 1'
#
loop_
_entity.id
_entity.type
_entity.pdbx_description
1 polymer ?
#
loop_
_entity_poly.entity_id
_entity_poly.type
_entity_poly.pdbx_seq_one_letter_code
_entity_poly.pdbx_strand_id
1 'polypeptide(L)'
;KKNTLIKELDAVAVKIRRNVVVTPTQLASASLGAQAGSLRTPFVLNGSVYMVDQSAQSVVRVDPAQTNVQRFSLPRSTTDIVAAFGGTTNGFLVSATGSLLSLNPTTGNVISAGSVSTSSLAAITIYNRRLYALNPTNGTITRHEAIGAGFGTGTNYIQQTSTPLID
;
A
#
# COMPACT_ATOMS: atom_id res chain seq x y z
N LYS A 1 -44.54 10.90 -5.38
CA LYS A 1 -44.57 9.94 -4.25
C LYS A 1 -43.51 8.82 -4.40
N LYS A 2 -43.39 8.10 -5.56
CA LYS A 2 -42.40 7.03 -5.74
C LYS A 2 -40.96 7.52 -5.61
N ASN A 3 -40.62 8.66 -6.24
CA ASN A 3 -39.23 9.20 -6.18
C ASN A 3 -38.86 9.73 -4.80
N THR A 4 -39.83 10.21 -4.02
CA THR A 4 -39.61 10.64 -2.64
C THR A 4 -39.27 9.44 -1.75
N LEU A 5 -40.05 8.36 -1.88
CA LEU A 5 -39.83 7.14 -1.13
C LEU A 5 -38.45 6.48 -1.43
N ILE A 6 -38.03 6.49 -2.69
CA ILE A 6 -36.70 5.97 -3.10
C ILE A 6 -35.60 6.80 -2.41
N LYS A 7 -35.67 8.13 -2.42
CA LYS A 7 -34.68 8.99 -1.75
C LYS A 7 -34.62 8.76 -0.24
N GLU A 8 -35.78 8.53 0.40
CA GLU A 8 -35.84 8.23 1.84
C GLU A 8 -35.23 6.88 2.16
N LEU A 9 -35.49 5.85 1.33
CA LEU A 9 -34.87 4.52 1.46
C LEU A 9 -33.36 4.58 1.27
N ASP A 10 -32.87 5.30 0.28
CA ASP A 10 -31.42 5.48 0.06
C ASP A 10 -30.75 6.20 1.24
N ALA A 11 -31.40 7.24 1.78
CA ALA A 11 -30.88 7.95 2.96
C ALA A 11 -30.80 7.05 4.21
N VAL A 12 -31.78 6.16 4.40
CA VAL A 12 -31.78 5.18 5.48
C VAL A 12 -30.72 4.11 5.25
N ALA A 13 -30.58 3.62 4.01
CA ALA A 13 -29.57 2.64 3.65
C ALA A 13 -28.14 3.18 3.89
N VAL A 14 -27.87 4.43 3.55
CA VAL A 14 -26.59 5.11 3.82
C VAL A 14 -26.31 5.15 5.32
N LYS A 15 -27.33 5.49 6.14
CA LYS A 15 -27.17 5.51 7.61
C LYS A 15 -26.90 4.13 8.20
N ILE A 16 -27.62 3.11 7.75
CA ILE A 16 -27.45 1.73 8.25
C ILE A 16 -26.11 1.16 7.84
N ARG A 17 -25.71 1.35 6.60
CA ARG A 17 -24.44 0.82 6.05
C ARG A 17 -23.22 1.67 6.44
N ARG A 18 -23.41 2.82 7.09
CA ARG A 18 -22.36 3.81 7.36
C ARG A 18 -21.58 4.21 6.10
N ASN A 19 -22.21 4.13 4.94
CA ASN A 19 -21.60 4.52 3.68
C ASN A 19 -21.62 6.06 3.59
N VAL A 20 -20.47 6.63 3.35
CA VAL A 20 -20.30 8.05 3.05
C VAL A 20 -20.15 8.19 1.54
N VAL A 21 -21.06 8.94 0.91
CA VAL A 21 -20.89 9.31 -0.50
C VAL A 21 -19.85 10.43 -0.54
N VAL A 22 -18.69 10.13 -1.11
CA VAL A 22 -17.62 11.10 -1.29
C VAL A 22 -17.58 11.50 -2.76
N THR A 23 -17.63 12.80 -3.03
CA THR A 23 -17.33 13.31 -4.38
C THR A 23 -15.82 13.45 -4.50
N PRO A 24 -15.16 12.64 -5.35
CA PRO A 24 -13.72 12.74 -5.49
C PRO A 24 -13.35 14.10 -6.10
N THR A 25 -12.33 14.75 -5.53
CA THR A 25 -11.71 15.94 -6.10
C THR A 25 -10.33 15.60 -6.61
N GLN A 26 -9.96 16.13 -7.77
CA GLN A 26 -8.61 15.99 -8.29
C GLN A 26 -7.66 16.85 -7.44
N LEU A 27 -6.78 16.22 -6.67
CA LEU A 27 -5.80 16.90 -5.82
C LEU A 27 -4.58 17.34 -6.62
N ALA A 28 -4.15 16.54 -7.59
CA ALA A 28 -3.01 16.83 -8.44
C ALA A 28 -3.17 16.16 -9.80
N SER A 29 -2.52 16.72 -10.82
CA SER A 29 -2.34 16.11 -12.14
C SER A 29 -0.84 16.09 -12.44
N ALA A 30 -0.32 14.93 -12.79
CA ALA A 30 1.08 14.76 -13.12
C ALA A 30 1.21 14.08 -14.47
N SER A 31 2.01 14.66 -15.35
CA SER A 31 2.44 13.95 -16.55
C SER A 31 3.50 12.94 -16.18
N LEU A 32 3.14 11.66 -16.19
CA LEU A 32 4.02 10.56 -15.79
C LEU A 32 4.78 9.94 -16.98
N GLY A 33 4.68 10.55 -18.18
CA GLY A 33 5.24 10.00 -19.40
C GLY A 33 4.34 8.97 -20.07
N ALA A 34 4.85 8.23 -21.04
CA ALA A 34 4.08 7.47 -22.02
C ALA A 34 3.32 6.24 -21.48
N GLN A 35 3.39 5.91 -20.20
CA GLN A 35 2.81 4.66 -19.67
C GLN A 35 1.96 4.88 -18.42
N ALA A 36 0.82 5.53 -18.59
CA ALA A 36 -0.13 5.78 -17.49
C ALA A 36 -0.69 4.50 -16.82
N GLY A 37 -0.56 3.34 -17.44
CA GLY A 37 -1.06 2.06 -16.90
C GLY A 37 -0.11 1.30 -15.98
N SER A 38 1.10 1.79 -15.75
CA SER A 38 2.13 1.09 -14.97
C SER A 38 2.13 1.44 -13.47
N LEU A 39 1.37 2.45 -13.06
CA LEU A 39 1.30 2.88 -11.66
C LEU A 39 0.51 1.89 -10.81
N ARG A 40 1.12 1.43 -9.73
CA ARG A 40 0.55 0.42 -8.81
C ARG A 40 0.85 0.75 -7.36
N THR A 41 0.25 -0.01 -6.47
CA THR A 41 0.52 0.00 -5.02
C THR A 41 0.59 1.41 -4.43
N PRO A 42 -0.52 2.20 -4.49
CA PRO A 42 -0.52 3.53 -3.90
C PRO A 42 -0.41 3.45 -2.37
N PHE A 43 0.38 4.37 -1.78
CA PHE A 43 0.45 4.55 -0.33
C PHE A 43 0.67 6.02 0.02
N VAL A 44 0.34 6.38 1.26
CA VAL A 44 0.52 7.74 1.78
C VAL A 44 1.65 7.75 2.80
N LEU A 45 2.52 8.75 2.71
CA LEU A 45 3.60 8.97 3.65
C LEU A 45 3.85 10.48 3.77
N ASN A 46 3.83 11.00 5.00
CA ASN A 46 4.03 12.43 5.30
C ASN A 46 3.18 13.38 4.45
N GLY A 47 1.89 13.03 4.25
CA GLY A 47 0.95 13.85 3.47
C GLY A 47 1.11 13.80 1.96
N SER A 48 2.14 13.15 1.44
CA SER A 48 2.33 12.91 0.01
C SER A 48 1.81 11.53 -0.39
N VAL A 49 1.36 11.42 -1.65
CA VAL A 49 0.95 10.14 -2.26
C VAL A 49 2.14 9.57 -3.04
N TYR A 50 2.40 8.30 -2.82
CA TYR A 50 3.43 7.54 -3.51
C TYR A 50 2.79 6.43 -4.33
N MET A 51 3.35 6.15 -5.49
CA MET A 51 2.95 5.06 -6.38
C MET A 51 4.18 4.44 -7.02
N VAL A 52 4.12 3.15 -7.29
CA VAL A 52 5.21 2.45 -7.99
C VAL A 52 4.96 2.51 -9.49
N ASP A 53 5.93 2.99 -10.24
CA ASP A 53 5.99 2.91 -11.69
C ASP A 53 6.84 1.71 -12.08
N GLN A 54 6.18 0.58 -12.35
CA GLN A 54 6.87 -0.68 -12.68
C GLN A 54 7.69 -0.57 -13.96
N SER A 55 7.17 0.13 -14.97
CA SER A 55 7.86 0.27 -16.27
C SER A 55 9.12 1.11 -16.17
N ALA A 56 9.12 2.14 -15.33
CA ALA A 56 10.25 3.03 -15.12
C ALA A 56 11.15 2.59 -13.95
N GLN A 57 10.86 1.47 -13.29
CA GLN A 57 11.58 0.99 -12.10
C GLN A 57 11.79 2.11 -11.08
N SER A 58 10.72 2.81 -10.74
CA SER A 58 10.79 3.98 -9.86
C SER A 58 9.57 4.07 -8.94
N VAL A 59 9.73 4.80 -7.84
CA VAL A 59 8.63 5.27 -7.01
C VAL A 59 8.37 6.73 -7.34
N VAL A 60 7.13 7.03 -7.64
CA VAL A 60 6.65 8.39 -7.95
C VAL A 60 6.02 8.97 -6.69
N ARG A 61 6.49 10.12 -6.26
CA ARG A 61 5.88 10.94 -5.22
C ARG A 61 5.09 12.07 -5.84
N VAL A 62 3.86 12.22 -5.41
CA VAL A 62 3.01 13.39 -5.72
C VAL A 62 2.73 14.13 -4.43
N ASP A 63 3.13 15.39 -4.36
CA ASP A 63 2.79 16.28 -3.26
C ASP A 63 1.55 17.08 -3.64
N PRO A 64 0.39 16.84 -3.00
CA PRO A 64 -0.84 17.55 -3.34
C PRO A 64 -0.77 19.06 -3.10
N ALA A 65 0.07 19.51 -2.15
CA ALA A 65 0.20 20.92 -1.82
C ALA A 65 1.04 21.69 -2.83
N GLN A 66 1.97 21.01 -3.52
CA GLN A 66 2.95 21.63 -4.41
C GLN A 66 2.76 21.27 -5.87
N THR A 67 1.83 20.37 -6.21
CA THR A 67 1.68 19.80 -7.56
C THR A 67 2.99 19.25 -8.15
N ASN A 68 3.97 19.01 -7.30
CA ASN A 68 5.31 18.58 -7.70
C ASN A 68 5.39 17.05 -7.75
N VAL A 69 6.02 16.55 -8.80
CA VAL A 69 6.25 15.12 -9.01
C VAL A 69 7.73 14.83 -8.88
N GLN A 70 8.06 13.95 -7.97
CA GLN A 70 9.43 13.45 -7.80
C GLN A 70 9.49 11.96 -8.13
N ARG A 71 10.62 11.51 -8.65
CA ARG A 71 10.88 10.09 -8.94
C ARG A 71 12.09 9.61 -8.18
N PHE A 72 11.96 8.47 -7.54
CA PHE A 72 13.02 7.78 -6.81
C PHE A 72 13.27 6.44 -7.49
N SER A 73 14.49 6.20 -7.94
CA SER A 73 14.86 4.97 -8.63
C SER A 73 14.83 3.77 -7.68
N LEU A 74 14.25 2.68 -8.12
CA LEU A 74 14.39 1.39 -7.46
C LEU A 74 15.76 0.77 -7.79
N PRO A 75 16.32 -0.07 -6.90
CA PRO A 75 17.51 -0.85 -7.23
C PRO A 75 17.28 -1.71 -8.49
N ARG A 76 18.28 -1.80 -9.36
CA ARG A 76 18.18 -2.52 -10.66
C ARG A 76 17.79 -3.99 -10.54
N SER A 77 18.07 -4.62 -9.41
CA SER A 77 17.71 -6.01 -9.12
C SER A 77 16.28 -6.16 -8.57
N THR A 78 15.53 -5.06 -8.45
CA THR A 78 14.17 -5.12 -7.92
C THR A 78 13.24 -5.73 -8.96
N THR A 79 12.59 -6.82 -8.58
CA THR A 79 11.46 -7.38 -9.34
C THR A 79 10.19 -6.57 -9.07
N ASP A 80 9.10 -6.93 -9.72
CA ASP A 80 7.81 -6.24 -9.56
C ASP A 80 7.43 -6.05 -8.09
N ILE A 81 7.05 -4.83 -7.73
CA ILE A 81 6.54 -4.51 -6.40
C ILE A 81 5.09 -4.96 -6.31
N VAL A 82 4.78 -5.81 -5.35
CA VAL A 82 3.45 -6.41 -5.14
C VAL A 82 2.68 -5.77 -4.01
N ALA A 83 3.36 -5.17 -3.03
CA ALA A 83 2.74 -4.45 -1.93
C ALA A 83 3.60 -3.26 -1.48
N ALA A 84 2.95 -2.23 -0.96
CA ALA A 84 3.62 -1.06 -0.39
C ALA A 84 2.83 -0.48 0.78
N PHE A 85 3.54 0.18 1.70
CA PHE A 85 2.94 0.82 2.86
C PHE A 85 3.76 2.03 3.31
N GLY A 86 3.09 3.11 3.68
CA GLY A 86 3.70 4.28 4.33
C GLY A 86 3.81 4.06 5.83
N GLY A 87 5.03 3.98 6.34
CA GLY A 87 5.30 3.95 7.77
C GLY A 87 5.31 5.36 8.39
N THR A 88 5.91 5.51 9.56
CA THR A 88 5.99 6.81 10.24
C THR A 88 7.03 7.74 9.59
N THR A 89 8.16 7.20 9.17
CA THR A 89 9.29 7.96 8.62
C THR A 89 9.69 7.50 7.23
N ASN A 90 9.49 6.22 6.91
CA ASN A 90 9.89 5.59 5.66
C ASN A 90 8.70 4.92 4.98
N GLY A 91 8.74 4.82 3.65
CA GLY A 91 7.89 3.92 2.88
C GLY A 91 8.51 2.52 2.84
N PHE A 92 7.67 1.50 2.77
CA PHE A 92 8.09 0.10 2.65
C PHE A 92 7.46 -0.52 1.41
N LEU A 93 8.26 -1.27 0.67
CA LEU A 93 7.88 -1.91 -0.59
C LEU A 93 8.27 -3.37 -0.54
N VAL A 94 7.42 -4.25 -1.00
CA VAL A 94 7.73 -5.69 -1.12
C VAL A 94 7.72 -6.08 -2.58
N SER A 95 8.82 -6.68 -3.03
CA SER A 95 8.94 -7.21 -4.39
C SER A 95 8.29 -8.58 -4.53
N ALA A 96 8.03 -9.01 -5.76
CA ALA A 96 7.49 -10.33 -6.06
C ALA A 96 8.39 -11.49 -5.57
N THR A 97 9.68 -11.24 -5.39
CA THR A 97 10.64 -12.22 -4.83
C THR A 97 10.74 -12.20 -3.30
N GLY A 98 9.95 -11.35 -2.64
CA GLY A 98 9.96 -11.24 -1.18
C GLY A 98 10.98 -10.29 -0.60
N SER A 99 11.73 -9.57 -1.42
CA SER A 99 12.63 -8.55 -0.91
C SER A 99 11.83 -7.39 -0.35
N LEU A 100 12.07 -7.03 0.91
CA LEU A 100 11.53 -5.84 1.55
C LEU A 100 12.51 -4.69 1.34
N LEU A 101 12.01 -3.59 0.82
CA LEU A 101 12.76 -2.36 0.59
C LEU A 101 12.22 -1.24 1.48
N SER A 102 13.10 -0.36 1.94
CA SER A 102 12.77 0.87 2.67
C SER A 102 13.09 2.08 1.83
N LEU A 103 12.11 2.93 1.59
CA LEU A 103 12.23 4.22 0.92
C LEU A 103 12.35 5.34 1.97
N ASN A 104 13.44 6.08 1.95
CA ASN A 104 13.56 7.34 2.70
C ASN A 104 12.95 8.48 1.87
N PRO A 105 11.87 9.14 2.31
CA PRO A 105 11.17 10.16 1.53
C PRO A 105 11.95 11.47 1.40
N THR A 106 12.94 11.70 2.28
CA THR A 106 13.74 12.93 2.27
C THR A 106 14.90 12.84 1.28
N THR A 107 15.60 11.71 1.28
CA THR A 107 16.79 11.49 0.42
C THR A 107 16.45 10.81 -0.90
N GLY A 108 15.29 10.15 -0.99
CA GLY A 108 14.90 9.32 -2.12
C GLY A 108 15.61 7.97 -2.18
N ASN A 109 16.45 7.65 -1.19
CA ASN A 109 17.17 6.38 -1.16
C ASN A 109 16.25 5.21 -0.90
N VAL A 110 16.40 4.16 -1.71
CA VAL A 110 15.73 2.88 -1.55
C VAL A 110 16.77 1.83 -1.21
N ILE A 111 16.67 1.23 -0.03
CA ILE A 111 17.61 0.25 0.50
C ILE A 111 16.91 -1.04 0.92
N SER A 112 17.65 -2.15 1.00
CA SER A 112 17.13 -3.40 1.54
C SER A 112 16.78 -3.25 3.03
N ALA A 113 15.63 -3.77 3.43
CA ALA A 113 15.12 -3.78 4.81
C ALA A 113 14.73 -5.19 5.29
N GLY A 114 15.18 -6.22 4.60
CA GLY A 114 14.91 -7.62 4.94
C GLY A 114 14.11 -8.37 3.87
N SER A 115 13.33 -9.34 4.30
CA SER A 115 12.49 -10.14 3.41
C SER A 115 11.18 -10.54 4.08
N VAL A 116 10.15 -10.76 3.26
CA VAL A 116 8.85 -11.31 3.68
C VAL A 116 8.45 -12.44 2.74
N SER A 117 7.63 -13.37 3.21
CA SER A 117 7.05 -14.39 2.33
C SER A 117 6.12 -13.71 1.32
N THR A 118 6.28 -14.01 0.03
CA THR A 118 5.46 -13.42 -1.05
C THR A 118 4.48 -14.41 -1.67
N SER A 119 4.40 -15.64 -1.17
CA SER A 119 3.39 -16.57 -1.66
C SER A 119 2.00 -15.97 -1.42
N SER A 120 1.40 -15.43 -2.47
CA SER A 120 0.06 -14.79 -2.43
C SER A 120 -0.05 -13.60 -1.47
N LEU A 121 0.98 -12.77 -1.35
CA LEU A 121 0.92 -11.56 -0.54
C LEU A 121 -0.08 -10.56 -1.12
N ALA A 122 -1.06 -10.13 -0.32
CA ALA A 122 -2.05 -9.13 -0.70
C ALA A 122 -1.78 -7.74 -0.09
N ALA A 123 -1.26 -7.70 1.12
CA ALA A 123 -1.02 -6.43 1.81
C ALA A 123 0.08 -6.54 2.87
N ILE A 124 0.69 -5.41 3.17
CA ILE A 124 1.58 -5.25 4.32
C ILE A 124 1.13 -4.03 5.14
N THR A 125 1.43 -4.05 6.42
CA THR A 125 1.31 -2.88 7.28
C THR A 125 2.35 -2.92 8.39
N ILE A 126 2.62 -1.77 8.99
CA ILE A 126 3.52 -1.68 10.14
C ILE A 126 2.74 -1.09 11.31
N TYR A 127 2.76 -1.80 12.41
CA TYR A 127 2.16 -1.37 13.67
C TYR A 127 3.08 -1.71 14.84
N ASN A 128 3.29 -0.77 15.73
CA ASN A 128 4.13 -0.93 16.91
C ASN A 128 5.52 -1.55 16.60
N ARG A 129 6.20 -1.01 15.57
CA ARG A 129 7.52 -1.46 15.07
C ARG A 129 7.57 -2.91 14.58
N ARG A 130 6.43 -3.47 14.24
CA ARG A 130 6.30 -4.81 13.66
C ARG A 130 5.68 -4.72 12.28
N LEU A 131 6.19 -5.50 11.35
CA LEU A 131 5.58 -5.65 10.04
C LEU A 131 4.63 -6.84 10.07
N TYR A 132 3.44 -6.65 9.52
CA TYR A 132 2.43 -7.67 9.33
C TYR A 132 2.19 -7.86 7.84
N ALA A 133 2.22 -9.11 7.38
CA ALA A 133 2.02 -9.46 5.99
C ALA A 133 0.83 -10.43 5.86
N LEU A 134 -0.16 -10.04 5.03
CA LEU A 134 -1.38 -10.81 4.79
C LEU A 134 -1.21 -11.72 3.58
N ASN A 135 -1.41 -13.02 3.79
CA ASN A 135 -1.59 -14.00 2.74
C ASN A 135 -3.05 -14.48 2.69
N PRO A 136 -3.86 -14.01 1.73
CA PRO A 136 -5.27 -14.36 1.66
C PRO A 136 -5.53 -15.80 1.21
N THR A 137 -4.61 -16.42 0.47
CA THR A 137 -4.79 -17.78 -0.05
C THR A 137 -4.89 -18.83 1.05
N ASN A 138 -4.12 -18.66 2.13
CA ASN A 138 -4.13 -19.57 3.27
C ASN A 138 -4.67 -18.92 4.55
N GLY A 139 -5.21 -17.70 4.46
CA GLY A 139 -5.79 -17.00 5.61
C GLY A 139 -4.78 -16.67 6.71
N THR A 140 -3.50 -16.51 6.38
CA THR A 140 -2.46 -16.26 7.39
C THR A 140 -2.04 -14.80 7.42
N ILE A 141 -1.72 -14.32 8.62
CA ILE A 141 -0.97 -13.08 8.84
C ILE A 141 0.35 -13.46 9.51
N THR A 142 1.46 -13.13 8.88
CA THR A 142 2.78 -13.26 9.47
C THR A 142 3.20 -11.96 10.13
N ARG A 143 3.85 -12.06 11.29
CA ARG A 143 4.41 -10.95 12.04
C ARG A 143 5.93 -11.03 12.00
N HIS A 144 6.58 -9.93 11.67
CA HIS A 144 8.02 -9.78 11.60
C HIS A 144 8.46 -8.74 12.64
N GLU A 145 9.41 -9.08 13.49
CA GLU A 145 9.96 -8.17 14.47
C GLU A 145 11.01 -7.25 13.81
N ALA A 146 11.11 -6.00 14.28
CA ALA A 146 12.13 -5.08 13.78
C ALA A 146 13.52 -5.53 14.22
N ILE A 147 14.46 -5.59 13.27
CA ILE A 147 15.88 -5.92 13.49
C ILE A 147 16.72 -4.88 12.74
N GLY A 148 17.47 -4.07 13.51
CA GLY A 148 18.27 -2.99 12.93
C GLY A 148 17.40 -2.01 12.14
N ALA A 149 17.73 -1.79 10.87
CA ALA A 149 16.97 -0.91 9.95
C ALA A 149 15.88 -1.65 9.16
N GLY A 150 15.63 -2.94 9.44
CA GLY A 150 14.69 -3.79 8.71
C GLY A 150 13.86 -4.68 9.61
N PHE A 151 13.48 -5.84 9.08
CA PHE A 151 12.64 -6.82 9.76
C PHE A 151 13.22 -8.23 9.61
N GLY A 152 13.08 -9.03 10.65
CA GLY A 152 13.55 -10.41 10.68
C GLY A 152 12.55 -11.39 10.05
N THR A 153 12.83 -12.68 10.29
CA THR A 153 11.95 -13.77 9.83
C THR A 153 10.56 -13.64 10.43
N GLY A 154 9.54 -13.87 9.61
CA GLY A 154 8.14 -13.82 10.03
C GLY A 154 7.72 -15.06 10.83
N THR A 155 6.86 -14.83 11.80
CA THR A 155 6.15 -15.89 12.53
C THR A 155 4.65 -15.77 12.27
N ASN A 156 3.93 -16.90 12.24
CA ASN A 156 2.48 -16.87 12.09
C ASN A 156 1.86 -16.14 13.29
N TYR A 157 1.12 -15.08 13.01
CA TYR A 157 0.42 -14.28 14.01
C TYR A 157 -1.05 -14.66 14.12
N ILE A 158 -1.70 -14.79 12.98
CA ILE A 158 -3.06 -15.34 12.87
C ILE A 158 -3.02 -16.40 11.77
N GLN A 159 -3.56 -17.57 12.09
CA GLN A 159 -3.78 -18.65 11.16
C GLN A 159 -5.25 -19.03 11.20
N GLN A 160 -5.90 -18.99 10.07
CA GLN A 160 -7.26 -19.47 9.95
C GLN A 160 -7.27 -20.99 10.00
N THR A 161 -8.00 -21.57 10.94
CA THR A 161 -8.04 -23.02 11.14
C THR A 161 -9.22 -23.72 10.48
N SER A 162 -10.33 -23.03 10.15
CA SER A 162 -11.51 -23.74 9.63
C SER A 162 -12.59 -22.90 8.93
N THR A 163 -12.61 -21.58 8.97
CA THR A 163 -13.68 -20.77 8.35
C THR A 163 -13.10 -19.50 7.71
N PRO A 164 -13.56 -19.09 6.51
CA PRO A 164 -13.16 -17.81 5.94
C PRO A 164 -13.48 -16.67 6.90
N LEU A 165 -12.53 -15.79 7.12
CA LEU A 165 -12.72 -14.57 7.93
C LEU A 165 -13.53 -13.50 7.19
N ILE A 166 -13.81 -13.72 5.91
CA ILE A 166 -14.49 -12.75 5.04
C ILE A 166 -15.41 -13.55 4.09
N ASP A 167 -16.70 -13.29 4.16
CA ASP A 167 -17.71 -13.58 3.13
C ASP A 167 -17.75 -12.43 2.13
#